data_3f6a6bd88c1a26f2e78efacba0f20726
#
_entry.id   3f6a6bd88c1a26f2e78efacba0f20726
#
_cell.length_a   1.000
_cell.length_b   1.000
_cell.length_c   1.000
_cell.angle_alpha   90.00
_cell.angle_beta   90.00
_cell.angle_gamma   90.00
#
_symmetry.space_group_name_H-M   'P 1'
#
loop_
_entity.id
_entity.type
_entity.pdbx_description
1 polymer ?
#
loop_
_entity_poly.entity_id
_entity_poly.type
_entity_poly.pdbx_seq_one_letter_code
_entity_poly.pdbx_strand_id
1 'polypeptide(L)'
;MYKKTKIVATISDARCDIGLLRSLYEAGMNVVRLNTAHQGPEGMRKVINNVREVSSHIAVLVDTKGPEVRTTRCEAPIEFHKGEMVEIVGNPEIITTHERIAVSYKNFVDDLNVGSHILIDDGDLGLFVEEKTATTLVCSVENDATLGSRKSVNVPGTRINLPALTERDKENIRFAIEADVAFIAHSFVRSAADFLIHDAAN
;
A
#
# COMPACT_ATOMS: atom_id res chain seq x y z
N MET A 1 3.04 20.73 -31.63
CA MET A 1 3.51 21.14 -30.28
C MET A 1 3.92 19.90 -29.51
N TYR A 2 5.16 19.83 -29.03
CA TYR A 2 5.64 18.63 -28.32
C TYR A 2 4.97 18.55 -26.93
N LYS A 3 4.16 17.51 -26.68
CA LYS A 3 3.48 17.30 -25.42
C LYS A 3 4.50 16.96 -24.31
N LYS A 4 4.76 17.86 -23.37
CA LYS A 4 5.70 17.66 -22.27
C LYS A 4 5.13 16.72 -21.20
N THR A 5 3.88 16.91 -20.82
CA THR A 5 3.20 16.08 -19.81
C THR A 5 2.89 14.71 -20.37
N LYS A 6 3.26 13.65 -19.65
CA LYS A 6 2.96 12.26 -20.00
C LYS A 6 1.70 11.80 -19.26
N ILE A 7 0.89 11.01 -19.95
CA ILE A 7 -0.31 10.39 -19.36
C ILE A 7 0.04 8.97 -18.93
N VAL A 8 -0.16 8.69 -17.66
CA VAL A 8 -0.01 7.36 -17.06
C VAL A 8 -1.41 6.80 -16.82
N ALA A 9 -1.71 5.62 -17.38
CA ALA A 9 -2.96 4.92 -17.15
C ALA A 9 -2.71 3.63 -16.36
N THR A 10 -3.46 3.40 -15.28
CA THR A 10 -3.41 2.14 -14.53
C THR A 10 -4.28 1.10 -15.22
N ILE A 11 -3.67 -0.03 -15.62
CA ILE A 11 -4.32 -1.12 -16.33
C ILE A 11 -4.25 -2.39 -15.49
N SER A 12 -5.38 -3.09 -15.36
CA SER A 12 -5.43 -4.41 -14.72
C SER A 12 -5.48 -5.51 -15.77
N ASP A 13 -5.05 -6.72 -15.38
CA ASP A 13 -5.11 -7.94 -16.20
C ASP A 13 -6.55 -8.38 -16.53
N ALA A 14 -7.52 -7.93 -15.73
CA ALA A 14 -8.94 -8.17 -15.98
C ALA A 14 -9.46 -7.36 -17.18
N ARG A 15 -8.83 -6.23 -17.51
CA ARG A 15 -9.26 -5.35 -18.60
C ARG A 15 -8.05 -4.75 -19.33
N CYS A 16 -7.42 -5.57 -20.15
CA CYS A 16 -6.19 -5.21 -20.88
C CYS A 16 -6.22 -5.69 -22.34
N ASP A 17 -7.40 -5.76 -22.95
CA ASP A 17 -7.50 -6.17 -24.34
C ASP A 17 -6.80 -5.17 -25.29
N ILE A 18 -6.30 -5.68 -26.41
CA ILE A 18 -5.50 -4.92 -27.37
C ILE A 18 -6.30 -3.75 -27.95
N GLY A 19 -7.62 -3.91 -28.15
CA GLY A 19 -8.49 -2.86 -28.66
C GLY A 19 -8.56 -1.66 -27.71
N LEU A 20 -8.77 -1.92 -26.41
CA LEU A 20 -8.75 -0.89 -25.39
C LEU A 20 -7.39 -0.19 -25.31
N LEU A 21 -6.30 -0.96 -25.25
CA LEU A 21 -4.95 -0.40 -25.14
C LEU A 21 -4.59 0.47 -26.35
N ARG A 22 -4.98 0.06 -27.55
CA ARG A 22 -4.81 0.83 -28.78
C ARG A 22 -5.57 2.15 -28.75
N SER A 23 -6.85 2.11 -28.35
CA SER A 23 -7.67 3.32 -28.23
C SER A 23 -7.10 4.30 -27.20
N LEU A 24 -6.58 3.81 -26.07
CA LEU A 24 -5.93 4.65 -25.06
C LEU A 24 -4.63 5.26 -25.58
N TYR A 25 -3.83 4.49 -26.33
CA TYR A 25 -2.59 4.97 -26.97
C TYR A 25 -2.88 6.07 -27.99
N GLU A 26 -3.85 5.87 -28.87
CA GLU A 26 -4.28 6.86 -29.87
C GLU A 26 -4.83 8.12 -29.21
N ALA A 27 -5.52 7.98 -28.05
CA ALA A 27 -5.97 9.11 -27.23
C ALA A 27 -4.84 9.82 -26.48
N GLY A 28 -3.58 9.30 -26.55
CA GLY A 28 -2.38 9.94 -26.03
C GLY A 28 -1.84 9.39 -24.73
N MET A 29 -2.19 8.17 -24.33
CA MET A 29 -1.53 7.44 -23.23
C MET A 29 -0.05 7.22 -23.59
N ASN A 30 0.82 7.42 -22.62
CA ASN A 30 2.28 7.25 -22.78
C ASN A 30 2.84 6.11 -21.95
N VAL A 31 2.23 5.85 -20.76
CA VAL A 31 2.72 4.88 -19.80
C VAL A 31 1.56 4.03 -19.29
N VAL A 32 1.75 2.72 -19.24
CA VAL A 32 0.87 1.80 -18.53
C VAL A 32 1.46 1.52 -17.16
N ARG A 33 0.69 1.81 -16.10
CA ARG A 33 1.04 1.49 -14.72
C ARG A 33 0.40 0.18 -14.30
N LEU A 34 1.21 -0.73 -13.76
CA LEU A 34 0.83 -2.02 -13.19
C LEU A 34 0.94 -1.93 -11.66
N ASN A 35 -0.19 -2.04 -10.96
CA ASN A 35 -0.22 -1.96 -9.51
C ASN A 35 -0.10 -3.35 -8.89
N THR A 36 1.05 -3.66 -8.28
CA THR A 36 1.35 -4.98 -7.68
C THR A 36 0.50 -5.31 -6.45
N ALA A 37 -0.21 -4.34 -5.89
CA ALA A 37 -1.16 -4.61 -4.82
C ALA A 37 -2.33 -5.50 -5.28
N HIS A 38 -2.71 -5.43 -6.56
CA HIS A 38 -3.90 -6.05 -7.12
C HIS A 38 -3.62 -7.12 -8.16
N GLN A 39 -2.40 -7.20 -8.70
CA GLN A 39 -2.03 -8.19 -9.72
C GLN A 39 -0.64 -8.77 -9.46
N GLY A 40 -0.48 -10.06 -9.77
CA GLY A 40 0.77 -10.78 -9.66
C GLY A 40 1.54 -10.85 -10.98
N PRO A 41 2.71 -11.54 -11.01
CA PRO A 41 3.57 -11.64 -12.19
C PRO A 41 2.87 -12.14 -13.46
N GLU A 42 1.99 -13.14 -13.36
CA GLU A 42 1.25 -13.67 -14.53
C GLU A 42 0.31 -12.61 -15.14
N GLY A 43 -0.47 -11.92 -14.29
CA GLY A 43 -1.36 -10.84 -14.73
C GLY A 43 -0.57 -9.68 -15.36
N MET A 44 0.54 -9.29 -14.74
CA MET A 44 1.42 -8.27 -15.29
C MET A 44 2.01 -8.68 -16.63
N ARG A 45 2.46 -9.93 -16.78
CA ARG A 45 3.02 -10.46 -18.05
C ARG A 45 2.00 -10.38 -19.18
N LYS A 46 0.73 -10.75 -18.90
CA LYS A 46 -0.37 -10.61 -19.87
C LYS A 46 -0.52 -9.17 -20.35
N VAL A 47 -0.56 -8.20 -19.42
CA VAL A 47 -0.70 -6.78 -19.78
C VAL A 47 0.51 -6.30 -20.60
N ILE A 48 1.73 -6.64 -20.17
CA ILE A 48 2.97 -6.26 -20.85
C ILE A 48 2.99 -6.77 -22.29
N ASN A 49 2.62 -8.03 -22.51
CA ASN A 49 2.57 -8.62 -23.85
C ASN A 49 1.59 -7.88 -24.75
N ASN A 50 0.38 -7.61 -24.26
CA ASN A 50 -0.64 -6.88 -25.02
C ASN A 50 -0.22 -5.42 -25.30
N VAL A 51 0.45 -4.77 -24.36
CA VAL A 51 1.01 -3.41 -24.56
C VAL A 51 2.05 -3.40 -25.66
N ARG A 52 2.97 -4.38 -25.66
CA ARG A 52 4.03 -4.50 -26.69
C ARG A 52 3.48 -4.81 -28.08
N GLU A 53 2.38 -5.55 -28.15
CA GLU A 53 1.68 -5.80 -29.42
C GLU A 53 1.05 -4.52 -29.98
N VAL A 54 0.60 -3.60 -29.11
CA VAL A 54 0.05 -2.32 -29.56
C VAL A 54 1.16 -1.38 -30.04
N SER A 55 2.21 -1.16 -29.21
CA SER A 55 3.33 -0.28 -29.56
C SER A 55 4.50 -0.43 -28.61
N SER A 56 5.73 -0.43 -29.16
CA SER A 56 6.98 -0.34 -28.41
C SER A 56 7.22 1.04 -27.77
N HIS A 57 6.43 2.05 -28.14
CA HIS A 57 6.53 3.41 -27.57
C HIS A 57 5.73 3.61 -26.29
N ILE A 58 4.90 2.63 -25.90
CA ILE A 58 4.20 2.66 -24.63
C ILE A 58 5.16 2.15 -23.56
N ALA A 59 5.56 3.03 -22.63
CA ALA A 59 6.37 2.62 -21.51
C ALA A 59 5.52 1.84 -20.49
N VAL A 60 6.16 0.88 -19.79
CA VAL A 60 5.54 0.15 -18.69
C VAL A 60 6.20 0.58 -17.39
N LEU A 61 5.37 0.83 -16.37
CA LEU A 61 5.75 1.16 -15.01
C LEU A 61 5.15 0.13 -14.06
N VAL A 62 6.00 -0.54 -13.30
CA VAL A 62 5.59 -1.43 -12.20
C VAL A 62 5.64 -0.66 -10.90
N ASP A 63 4.52 -0.59 -10.19
CA ASP A 63 4.37 0.12 -8.93
C ASP A 63 4.31 -0.87 -7.78
N THR A 64 5.34 -0.83 -6.89
CA THR A 64 5.42 -1.70 -5.72
C THR A 64 4.37 -1.30 -4.69
N LYS A 65 3.81 -2.29 -3.99
CA LYS A 65 2.85 -2.03 -2.91
C LYS A 65 3.52 -1.32 -1.73
N GLY A 66 4.75 -1.72 -1.40
CA GLY A 66 5.47 -1.27 -0.22
C GLY A 66 4.91 -1.82 1.10
N PRO A 67 5.60 -1.54 2.20
CA PRO A 67 5.20 -1.95 3.53
C PRO A 67 4.10 -1.02 4.08
N GLU A 68 2.90 -1.53 4.23
CA GLU A 68 1.75 -0.81 4.75
C GLU A 68 1.23 -1.50 6.02
N VAL A 69 0.96 -0.72 7.06
CA VAL A 69 0.22 -1.20 8.23
C VAL A 69 -1.27 -1.07 7.96
N ARG A 70 -2.01 -2.15 8.19
CA ARG A 70 -3.47 -2.18 8.08
C ARG A 70 -4.09 -2.79 9.31
N THR A 71 -5.31 -2.40 9.64
CA THR A 71 -6.14 -3.16 10.58
C THR A 71 -6.41 -4.56 10.04
N THR A 72 -6.69 -5.51 10.91
CA THR A 72 -7.13 -6.83 10.51
C THR A 72 -8.60 -6.83 10.08
N ARG A 73 -9.13 -7.98 9.70
CA ARG A 73 -10.53 -8.16 9.36
C ARG A 73 -11.41 -7.94 10.61
N CYS A 74 -12.55 -7.31 10.46
CA CYS A 74 -13.68 -7.35 11.39
C CYS A 74 -14.85 -8.14 10.78
N GLU A 75 -15.75 -8.67 11.61
CA GLU A 75 -16.92 -9.43 11.15
C GLU A 75 -17.96 -8.53 10.49
N ALA A 76 -18.16 -7.33 11.09
CA ALA A 76 -19.03 -6.28 10.58
C ALA A 76 -18.36 -4.92 10.82
N PRO A 77 -18.79 -3.84 10.14
CA PRO A 77 -18.34 -2.48 10.48
C PRO A 77 -18.61 -2.18 11.94
N ILE A 78 -17.63 -1.54 12.60
CA ILE A 78 -17.64 -1.24 14.04
C ILE A 78 -17.78 0.26 14.23
N GLU A 79 -18.76 0.70 14.98
CA GLU A 79 -18.93 2.10 15.35
C GLU A 79 -18.08 2.44 16.57
N PHE A 80 -17.35 3.54 16.48
CA PHE A 80 -16.58 4.13 17.57
C PHE A 80 -17.08 5.53 17.85
N HIS A 81 -17.15 5.90 19.14
CA HIS A 81 -17.56 7.24 19.55
C HIS A 81 -16.42 7.96 20.27
N LYS A 82 -16.36 9.25 20.06
CA LYS A 82 -15.37 10.12 20.70
C LYS A 82 -15.35 9.94 22.24
N GLY A 83 -14.16 9.70 22.76
CA GLY A 83 -13.91 9.50 24.20
C GLY A 83 -13.97 8.05 24.65
N GLU A 84 -14.36 7.11 23.79
CA GLU A 84 -14.24 5.68 24.10
C GLU A 84 -12.78 5.25 24.20
N MET A 85 -12.55 4.16 24.93
CA MET A 85 -11.22 3.56 25.05
C MET A 85 -11.17 2.27 24.25
N VAL A 86 -10.08 2.09 23.50
CA VAL A 86 -9.85 0.91 22.66
C VAL A 86 -8.41 0.43 22.79
N GLU A 87 -8.22 -0.88 22.82
CA GLU A 87 -6.87 -1.46 22.76
C GLU A 87 -6.36 -1.59 21.32
N ILE A 88 -5.06 -1.36 21.09
CA ILE A 88 -4.40 -1.72 19.84
C ILE A 88 -3.29 -2.74 20.08
N VAL A 89 -3.25 -3.76 19.24
CA VAL A 89 -2.24 -4.83 19.32
C VAL A 89 -1.64 -5.14 17.94
N GLY A 90 -0.36 -5.45 17.92
CA GLY A 90 0.36 -5.90 16.72
C GLY A 90 0.19 -7.41 16.50
N ASN A 91 -0.99 -7.86 16.08
CA ASN A 91 -1.25 -9.27 15.84
C ASN A 91 -2.10 -9.50 14.57
N PRO A 92 -1.47 -9.92 13.45
CA PRO A 92 -2.18 -10.14 12.17
C PRO A 92 -3.16 -11.32 12.19
N GLU A 93 -3.07 -12.22 13.17
CA GLU A 93 -3.84 -13.48 13.21
C GLU A 93 -5.23 -13.33 13.86
N ILE A 94 -5.43 -12.27 14.66
CA ILE A 94 -6.71 -12.04 15.32
C ILE A 94 -7.56 -11.03 14.55
N ILE A 95 -8.88 -11.14 14.70
CA ILE A 95 -9.82 -10.18 14.14
C ILE A 95 -9.91 -8.92 15.02
N THR A 96 -10.22 -7.80 14.37
CA THR A 96 -10.54 -6.54 15.04
C THR A 96 -11.95 -6.61 15.62
N THR A 97 -12.09 -6.18 16.89
CA THR A 97 -13.37 -6.03 17.61
C THR A 97 -13.51 -4.60 18.11
N HIS A 98 -14.64 -4.28 18.73
CA HIS A 98 -14.87 -2.96 19.32
C HIS A 98 -13.90 -2.66 20.47
N GLU A 99 -13.55 -3.67 21.29
CA GLU A 99 -12.64 -3.53 22.41
C GLU A 99 -11.17 -3.50 21.99
N ARG A 100 -10.85 -4.09 20.82
CA ARG A 100 -9.47 -4.30 20.38
C ARG A 100 -9.32 -4.23 18.89
N ILE A 101 -8.55 -3.26 18.43
CA ILE A 101 -8.10 -3.14 17.04
C ILE A 101 -6.77 -3.88 16.88
N ALA A 102 -6.74 -4.89 16.04
CA ALA A 102 -5.51 -5.60 15.68
C ALA A 102 -4.93 -5.04 14.37
N VAL A 103 -3.61 -4.97 14.28
CA VAL A 103 -2.92 -4.50 13.08
C VAL A 103 -1.96 -5.54 12.50
N SER A 104 -1.69 -5.42 11.22
CA SER A 104 -0.88 -6.37 10.42
C SER A 104 0.61 -6.39 10.78
N TYR A 105 1.12 -5.38 11.46
CA TYR A 105 2.52 -5.26 11.85
C TYR A 105 2.73 -5.68 13.30
N LYS A 106 3.51 -6.76 13.51
CA LYS A 106 3.68 -7.38 14.84
C LYS A 106 4.34 -6.47 15.87
N ASN A 107 5.33 -5.68 15.45
CA ASN A 107 6.07 -4.80 16.36
C ASN A 107 5.45 -3.39 16.45
N PHE A 108 4.19 -3.25 16.06
CA PHE A 108 3.50 -1.94 16.04
C PHE A 108 3.53 -1.26 17.41
N VAL A 109 3.29 -2.02 18.48
CA VAL A 109 3.32 -1.52 19.86
C VAL A 109 4.72 -1.02 20.22
N ASP A 110 5.77 -1.73 19.80
CA ASP A 110 7.16 -1.37 20.16
C ASP A 110 7.56 -0.02 19.58
N ASP A 111 7.11 0.27 18.34
CA ASP A 111 7.48 1.48 17.61
C ASP A 111 6.76 2.75 18.10
N LEU A 112 5.64 2.64 18.81
CA LEU A 112 4.84 3.77 19.27
C LEU A 112 5.12 4.12 20.74
N ASN A 113 4.90 5.38 21.08
CA ASN A 113 4.99 5.89 22.46
C ASN A 113 3.64 6.45 22.91
N VAL A 114 3.47 6.61 24.24
CA VAL A 114 2.38 7.39 24.83
C VAL A 114 2.44 8.81 24.23
N GLY A 115 1.30 9.36 23.87
CA GLY A 115 1.17 10.64 23.18
C GLY A 115 1.23 10.55 21.62
N SER A 116 1.40 9.35 21.05
CA SER A 116 1.32 9.17 19.59
C SER A 116 -0.14 9.28 19.11
N HIS A 117 -0.35 9.91 17.94
CA HIS A 117 -1.63 9.87 17.23
C HIS A 117 -1.61 8.75 16.20
N ILE A 118 -2.69 8.00 16.11
CA ILE A 118 -2.88 6.93 15.13
C ILE A 118 -4.09 7.29 14.26
N LEU A 119 -3.87 7.33 12.96
CA LEU A 119 -4.89 7.63 11.97
C LEU A 119 -5.24 6.36 11.19
N ILE A 120 -6.50 5.98 11.23
CA ILE A 120 -7.02 4.80 10.51
C ILE A 120 -7.96 5.26 9.41
N ASP A 121 -7.92 4.57 8.25
CA ASP A 121 -8.69 4.88 7.04
C ASP A 121 -8.50 6.34 6.58
N ASP A 122 -7.23 6.68 6.34
CA ASP A 122 -6.81 8.03 5.91
C ASP A 122 -7.21 9.17 6.89
N GLY A 123 -7.48 8.81 8.15
CA GLY A 123 -7.82 9.74 9.21
C GLY A 123 -9.32 9.81 9.54
N ASP A 124 -10.15 8.95 8.94
CA ASP A 124 -11.57 8.84 9.29
C ASP A 124 -11.75 8.46 10.77
N LEU A 125 -10.88 7.60 11.31
CA LEU A 125 -10.81 7.29 12.74
C LEU A 125 -9.47 7.76 13.30
N GLY A 126 -9.50 8.73 14.21
CA GLY A 126 -8.36 9.22 14.97
C GLY A 126 -8.30 8.57 16.36
N LEU A 127 -7.12 8.14 16.78
CA LEU A 127 -6.85 7.57 18.09
C LEU A 127 -5.62 8.24 18.72
N PHE A 128 -5.66 8.45 20.04
CA PHE A 128 -4.54 8.97 20.80
C PHE A 128 -4.08 7.95 21.83
N VAL A 129 -2.77 7.67 21.89
CA VAL A 129 -2.19 6.68 22.81
C VAL A 129 -2.08 7.26 24.20
N GLU A 130 -2.90 6.78 25.13
CA GLU A 130 -2.93 7.18 26.53
C GLU A 130 -1.96 6.34 27.39
N GLU A 131 -1.92 5.02 27.16
CA GLU A 131 -1.07 4.11 27.91
C GLU A 131 -0.43 3.07 26.99
N LYS A 132 0.72 2.56 27.39
CA LYS A 132 1.45 1.51 26.68
C LYS A 132 1.87 0.41 27.66
N THR A 133 1.60 -0.83 27.29
CA THR A 133 2.15 -2.04 27.94
C THR A 133 3.19 -2.71 27.01
N ALA A 134 3.71 -3.86 27.39
CA ALA A 134 4.61 -4.62 26.56
C ALA A 134 3.99 -5.11 25.24
N THR A 135 2.67 -5.29 25.16
CA THR A 135 1.99 -5.91 24.01
C THR A 135 0.78 -5.13 23.51
N THR A 136 0.38 -4.05 24.19
CA THR A 136 -0.87 -3.34 23.92
C THR A 136 -0.68 -1.84 24.09
N LEU A 137 -1.30 -1.06 23.21
CA LEU A 137 -1.56 0.37 23.41
C LEU A 137 -3.00 0.55 23.82
N VAL A 138 -3.24 1.35 24.86
CA VAL A 138 -4.59 1.80 25.26
C VAL A 138 -4.78 3.19 24.68
N CYS A 139 -5.80 3.34 23.85
CA CYS A 139 -6.02 4.57 23.10
C CYS A 139 -7.39 5.16 23.38
N SER A 140 -7.49 6.48 23.43
CA SER A 140 -8.74 7.21 23.39
C SER A 140 -9.15 7.50 21.94
N VAL A 141 -10.44 7.38 21.66
CA VAL A 141 -11.03 7.71 20.35
C VAL A 141 -11.21 9.22 20.24
N GLU A 142 -10.66 9.84 19.20
CA GLU A 142 -10.66 11.31 19.03
C GLU A 142 -11.91 11.85 18.32
N ASN A 143 -12.59 11.01 17.52
CA ASN A 143 -13.80 11.40 16.75
C ASN A 143 -14.71 10.20 16.50
N ASP A 144 -15.99 10.47 16.24
CA ASP A 144 -16.94 9.44 15.84
C ASP A 144 -16.58 8.90 14.44
N ALA A 145 -16.58 7.57 14.27
CA ALA A 145 -16.28 6.92 13.01
C ALA A 145 -16.84 5.49 12.94
N THR A 146 -16.92 4.97 11.71
CA THR A 146 -17.26 3.56 11.45
C THR A 146 -16.05 2.85 10.84
N LEU A 147 -15.47 1.90 11.55
CA LEU A 147 -14.30 1.14 11.09
C LEU A 147 -14.70 -0.12 10.31
N GLY A 148 -14.31 -0.18 9.05
CA GLY A 148 -14.39 -1.39 8.22
C GLY A 148 -13.13 -2.26 8.30
N SER A 149 -13.16 -3.40 7.61
CA SER A 149 -12.03 -4.34 7.55
C SER A 149 -10.82 -3.80 6.78
N ARG A 150 -9.62 -4.12 7.25
CA ARG A 150 -8.33 -3.95 6.52
C ARG A 150 -8.05 -2.50 6.11
N LYS A 151 -8.38 -1.55 6.97
CA LYS A 151 -8.15 -0.13 6.75
C LYS A 151 -6.69 0.26 6.98
N SER A 152 -6.21 1.25 6.23
CA SER A 152 -4.86 1.81 6.38
C SER A 152 -4.64 2.33 7.80
N VAL A 153 -3.40 2.22 8.31
CA VAL A 153 -2.99 2.74 9.61
C VAL A 153 -1.75 3.59 9.43
N ASN A 154 -1.86 4.87 9.77
CA ASN A 154 -0.77 5.85 9.71
C ASN A 154 -0.48 6.40 11.10
N VAL A 155 0.79 6.67 11.38
CA VAL A 155 1.25 7.26 12.66
C VAL A 155 2.11 8.48 12.35
N PRO A 156 1.51 9.67 12.24
CA PRO A 156 2.25 10.89 11.93
C PRO A 156 3.36 11.15 12.95
N GLY A 157 4.54 11.51 12.48
CA GLY A 157 5.68 11.82 13.33
C GLY A 157 6.41 10.63 13.96
N THR A 158 5.90 9.41 13.80
CA THR A 158 6.55 8.19 14.31
C THR A 158 7.17 7.39 13.17
N ARG A 159 8.43 6.97 13.37
CA ARG A 159 9.10 6.07 12.44
C ARG A 159 8.67 4.62 12.73
N ILE A 160 7.94 4.03 11.79
CA ILE A 160 7.61 2.60 11.83
C ILE A 160 8.77 1.81 11.21
N ASN A 161 9.29 0.81 11.94
CA ASN A 161 10.46 0.01 11.55
C ASN A 161 10.10 -1.15 10.60
N LEU A 162 9.25 -0.87 9.60
CA LEU A 162 8.97 -1.79 8.52
C LEU A 162 10.13 -1.84 7.52
N PRO A 163 10.44 -3.00 6.90
CA PRO A 163 11.40 -3.07 5.81
C PRO A 163 10.91 -2.20 4.64
N ALA A 164 11.84 -1.59 3.89
CA ALA A 164 11.47 -0.74 2.75
C ALA A 164 10.77 -1.53 1.63
N LEU A 165 11.13 -2.80 1.46
CA LEU A 165 10.55 -3.73 0.51
C LEU A 165 10.10 -5.00 1.23
N THR A 166 8.88 -5.45 0.93
CA THR A 166 8.43 -6.79 1.31
C THR A 166 9.06 -7.85 0.40
N GLU A 167 9.05 -9.12 0.78
CA GLU A 167 9.52 -10.20 -0.11
C GLU A 167 8.73 -10.23 -1.43
N ARG A 168 7.42 -9.98 -1.37
CA ARG A 168 6.58 -9.84 -2.56
C ARG A 168 7.01 -8.67 -3.46
N ASP A 169 7.42 -7.55 -2.88
CA ASP A 169 7.93 -6.42 -3.68
C ASP A 169 9.23 -6.82 -4.38
N LYS A 170 10.13 -7.53 -3.71
CA LYS A 170 11.38 -8.04 -4.31
C LYS A 170 11.10 -9.01 -5.47
N GLU A 171 10.13 -9.91 -5.32
CA GLU A 171 9.70 -10.81 -6.42
C GLU A 171 9.16 -10.03 -7.60
N ASN A 172 8.30 -9.03 -7.35
CA ASN A 172 7.75 -8.18 -8.40
C ASN A 172 8.82 -7.33 -9.09
N ILE A 173 9.84 -6.86 -8.36
CA ILE A 173 10.97 -6.12 -8.92
C ILE A 173 11.81 -7.02 -9.82
N ARG A 174 12.17 -8.24 -9.38
CA ARG A 174 12.88 -9.21 -10.23
C ARG A 174 12.10 -9.50 -11.51
N PHE A 175 10.80 -9.74 -11.39
CA PHE A 175 9.93 -9.91 -12.55
C PHE A 175 9.94 -8.68 -13.47
N ALA A 176 9.89 -7.47 -12.92
CA ALA A 176 9.91 -6.23 -13.70
C ALA A 176 11.22 -6.07 -14.50
N ILE A 177 12.37 -6.42 -13.89
CA ILE A 177 13.69 -6.42 -14.53
C ILE A 177 13.71 -7.46 -15.65
N GLU A 178 13.32 -8.70 -15.38
CA GLU A 178 13.25 -9.78 -16.39
C GLU A 178 12.31 -9.44 -17.56
N ALA A 179 11.23 -8.72 -17.26
CA ALA A 179 10.25 -8.27 -18.25
C ALA A 179 10.68 -7.00 -18.98
N ASP A 180 11.87 -6.45 -18.71
CA ASP A 180 12.42 -5.24 -19.35
C ASP A 180 11.42 -4.07 -19.35
N VAL A 181 10.87 -3.73 -18.16
CA VAL A 181 9.97 -2.59 -18.00
C VAL A 181 10.77 -1.29 -17.90
N ALA A 182 10.15 -0.17 -18.32
CA ALA A 182 10.84 1.11 -18.39
C ALA A 182 10.99 1.79 -17.02
N PHE A 183 10.08 1.52 -16.08
CA PHE A 183 10.05 2.20 -14.78
C PHE A 183 9.61 1.26 -13.66
N ILE A 184 10.20 1.46 -12.48
CA ILE A 184 9.72 0.93 -11.21
C ILE A 184 9.39 2.12 -10.31
N ALA A 185 8.14 2.20 -9.83
CA ALA A 185 7.73 3.15 -8.79
C ALA A 185 7.90 2.48 -7.44
N HIS A 186 8.79 3.03 -6.61
CA HIS A 186 9.02 2.55 -5.26
C HIS A 186 8.10 3.29 -4.28
N SER A 187 7.09 2.59 -3.78
CA SER A 187 6.14 3.13 -2.81
C SER A 187 6.73 3.19 -1.40
N PHE A 188 6.32 4.17 -0.61
CA PHE A 188 6.72 4.34 0.80
C PHE A 188 8.23 4.56 1.03
N VAL A 189 8.91 5.27 0.15
CA VAL A 189 10.31 5.66 0.36
C VAL A 189 10.39 6.67 1.51
N ARG A 190 11.18 6.36 2.54
CA ARG A 190 11.35 7.16 3.75
C ARG A 190 12.76 7.78 3.86
N SER A 191 13.73 7.18 3.16
CA SER A 191 15.13 7.62 3.20
C SER A 191 15.87 7.24 1.91
N ALA A 192 17.03 7.84 1.67
CA ALA A 192 17.92 7.44 0.59
C ALA A 192 18.39 5.98 0.71
N ALA A 193 18.51 5.47 1.94
CA ALA A 193 18.89 4.07 2.19
C ALA A 193 17.83 3.08 1.68
N ASP A 194 16.54 3.45 1.75
CA ASP A 194 15.46 2.62 1.20
C ASP A 194 15.59 2.46 -0.32
N PHE A 195 16.17 3.44 -1.00
CA PHE A 195 16.38 3.42 -2.45
C PHE A 195 17.53 2.50 -2.87
N LEU A 196 18.59 2.42 -2.06
CA LEU A 196 19.77 1.57 -2.33
C LEU A 196 19.49 0.07 -2.21
N ILE A 197 18.40 -0.32 -1.57
CA ILE A 197 18.00 -1.73 -1.44
C ILE A 197 17.62 -2.33 -2.82
N HIS A 198 17.28 -1.52 -3.80
CA HIS A 198 17.06 -1.98 -5.16
C HIS A 198 18.30 -2.58 -5.82
N ASP A 199 19.50 -2.08 -5.52
CA ASP A 199 20.76 -2.61 -6.05
C ASP A 199 21.11 -3.98 -5.45
N ALA A 200 20.61 -4.29 -4.27
CA ALA A 200 20.82 -5.57 -3.59
C ALA A 200 19.81 -6.67 -3.99
N ALA A 201 18.84 -6.36 -4.86
CA ALA A 201 17.87 -7.32 -5.39
C ALA A 201 18.32 -7.98 -6.71
N ASN A 202 19.54 -7.63 -7.20
CA ASN A 202 20.18 -8.19 -8.38
C ASN A 202 21.08 -9.41 -8.00
#